data_3e6bb984f30f8230af52581399c1bf7c
#
_entry.id   3e6bb984f30f8230af52581399c1bf7c
#
_cell.length_a   1.000
_cell.length_b   1.000
_cell.length_c   1.000
_cell.angle_alpha   90.00
_cell.angle_beta   90.00
_cell.angle_gamma   90.00
#
_symmetry.space_group_name_H-M   'P 1'
#
loop_
_entity.id
_entity.type
_entity.pdbx_description
1 polymer ?
#
loop_
_entity_poly.entity_id
_entity_poly.type
_entity_poly.pdbx_seq_one_letter_code
_entity_poly.pdbx_strand_id
1 'polypeptide(L)'
;MISRRLMTGLGIAAAVALTLAACGPKPAPKTKDTIVFSILSTESAQNMQSYWDPILADMEKQTGYKVKPFFSSNYSSLIVAMGADQTDLGWFSNQSGLEAVRRSGGEVFARTFDPSGTDGYKSVIIVPADSKLTLEGLLKCDKTLNFGIGDKKSTSGTLAPMTYVFIPAGKKPENCFKTVLSASHDANLFAIANHKLDAATNNTTALRLNTARNDSKMGKIKVIWESPTLPEDPIVWRKTLDPVIKEKVRQFFLTYGQGDTPEAAKQRGYLAKLSMGGFKPADNSHLLVVREMEALEHLGLAKETGDAAKIAEAQKVLDGVKAERLVAEGKAGLPAPAN
;
A
#
# COMPACT_ATOMS: atom_id res chain seq x y z
N MET A 1 76.04 34.79 30.70
CA MET A 1 76.08 35.29 32.09
C MET A 1 74.82 34.80 32.75
N ILE A 2 74.89 33.74 33.57
CA ILE A 2 74.87 33.81 35.03
C ILE A 2 73.49 34.35 35.48
N SER A 3 72.68 33.67 36.26
CA SER A 3 72.78 32.78 37.41
C SER A 3 71.40 32.39 37.86
N ARG A 4 71.04 31.12 38.05
CA ARG A 4 70.92 30.40 39.32
C ARG A 4 70.07 31.04 40.44
N ARG A 5 69.12 30.33 40.86
CA ARG A 5 68.83 29.64 42.15
C ARG A 5 67.39 29.94 42.58
N LEU A 6 66.69 29.19 43.24
CA LEU A 6 66.59 27.92 43.96
C LEU A 6 65.37 27.96 44.86
N MET A 7 64.65 26.84 44.92
CA MET A 7 63.98 26.28 46.11
C MET A 7 62.90 27.11 46.82
N THR A 8 61.80 26.55 47.16
CA THR A 8 61.28 25.52 48.03
C THR A 8 59.81 25.75 48.08
N GLY A 9 58.90 24.91 48.09
CA GLY A 9 58.67 23.65 48.75
C GLY A 9 57.32 23.67 49.39
N LEU A 10 56.67 22.56 49.38
CA LEU A 10 55.51 22.13 50.19
C LEU A 10 54.14 22.73 49.94
N GLY A 11 53.21 21.80 49.66
CA GLY A 11 51.81 21.99 49.87
C GLY A 11 50.96 21.00 49.07
N ILE A 12 51.11 19.68 49.33
CA ILE A 12 50.19 18.68 48.87
C ILE A 12 48.87 18.83 49.64
N ALA A 13 47.83 19.26 49.01
CA ALA A 13 46.46 19.03 49.48
C ALA A 13 45.66 18.41 48.32
N ALA A 14 45.60 17.08 48.33
CA ALA A 14 44.75 16.32 47.43
C ALA A 14 43.30 16.56 47.84
N ALA A 15 42.60 17.41 47.11
CA ALA A 15 41.16 17.50 47.13
C ALA A 15 40.62 16.47 46.14
N VAL A 16 40.36 15.26 46.61
CA VAL A 16 39.53 14.26 45.88
C VAL A 16 38.11 14.79 45.92
N ALA A 17 37.73 15.53 44.88
CA ALA A 17 36.34 15.83 44.64
C ALA A 17 35.67 14.56 44.09
N LEU A 18 34.99 13.81 44.94
CA LEU A 18 34.02 12.79 44.54
C LEU A 18 32.92 13.49 43.75
N THR A 19 33.01 13.43 42.44
CA THR A 19 31.85 13.68 41.55
C THR A 19 30.87 12.52 41.73
N LEU A 20 29.97 12.64 42.66
CA LEU A 20 28.72 11.89 42.69
C LEU A 20 27.99 12.23 41.38
N ALA A 21 28.21 11.41 40.35
CA ALA A 21 27.34 11.40 39.17
C ALA A 21 25.94 11.13 39.65
N ALA A 22 25.14 12.19 39.73
CA ALA A 22 23.70 12.10 39.94
C ALA A 22 23.11 11.30 38.80
N CYS A 23 22.81 10.00 39.02
CA CYS A 23 21.88 9.25 38.23
C CYS A 23 20.49 9.85 38.45
N GLY A 24 20.25 11.00 37.83
CA GLY A 24 18.89 11.49 37.66
C GLY A 24 18.10 10.47 36.85
N PRO A 25 16.84 10.25 37.16
CA PRO A 25 16.00 9.37 36.33
C PRO A 25 16.09 9.87 34.88
N LYS A 26 16.44 8.95 33.97
CA LYS A 26 16.43 9.21 32.54
C LYS A 26 15.07 9.84 32.20
N PRO A 27 15.01 11.02 31.53
CA PRO A 27 13.71 11.61 31.18
C PRO A 27 12.87 10.54 30.50
N ALA A 28 11.67 10.32 30.98
CA ALA A 28 10.73 9.42 30.34
C ALA A 28 10.65 9.83 28.87
N PRO A 29 10.70 8.89 27.90
CA PRO A 29 10.56 9.22 26.51
C PRO A 29 9.27 10.03 26.36
N LYS A 30 9.35 11.20 25.72
CA LYS A 30 8.18 12.03 25.42
C LYS A 30 7.18 11.12 24.70
N THR A 31 6.08 10.79 25.34
CA THR A 31 5.02 10.01 24.72
C THR A 31 4.54 10.78 23.50
N LYS A 32 4.58 10.15 22.34
CA LYS A 32 4.07 10.73 21.11
C LYS A 32 2.57 11.03 21.31
N ASP A 33 2.17 12.25 21.11
CA ASP A 33 0.78 12.71 21.28
C ASP A 33 -0.01 12.73 19.96
N THR A 34 0.66 12.53 18.86
CA THR A 34 0.11 12.62 17.50
C THR A 34 0.45 11.38 16.69
N ILE A 35 -0.54 10.79 16.05
CA ILE A 35 -0.43 9.71 15.07
C ILE A 35 -0.55 10.31 13.67
N VAL A 36 0.34 9.95 12.76
CA VAL A 36 0.27 10.37 11.35
C VAL A 36 -0.16 9.19 10.49
N PHE A 37 -1.34 9.31 9.87
CA PHE A 37 -1.96 8.28 9.03
C PHE A 37 -1.77 8.61 7.55
N SER A 38 -1.08 7.76 6.80
CA SER A 38 -0.91 7.93 5.35
C SER A 38 -2.08 7.33 4.57
N ILE A 39 -2.52 8.06 3.53
CA ILE A 39 -3.69 7.73 2.73
C ILE A 39 -3.27 7.48 1.29
N LEU A 40 -3.65 6.32 0.76
CA LEU A 40 -3.39 5.90 -0.61
C LEU A 40 -4.12 6.80 -1.61
N SER A 41 -3.40 7.34 -2.60
CA SER A 41 -3.92 8.30 -3.58
C SER A 41 -4.65 7.61 -4.75
N THR A 42 -5.76 6.95 -4.46
CA THR A 42 -6.62 6.31 -5.49
C THR A 42 -7.48 7.31 -6.26
N GLU A 43 -7.78 8.45 -5.63
CA GLU A 43 -8.48 9.60 -6.17
C GLU A 43 -7.73 10.90 -5.85
N SER A 44 -8.33 12.07 -6.08
CA SER A 44 -7.75 13.36 -5.68
C SER A 44 -7.57 13.45 -4.16
N ALA A 45 -6.56 14.19 -3.70
CA ALA A 45 -6.33 14.39 -2.27
C ALA A 45 -7.57 14.98 -1.56
N GLN A 46 -8.31 15.88 -2.22
CA GLN A 46 -9.53 16.47 -1.68
C GLN A 46 -10.64 15.44 -1.48
N ASN A 47 -10.85 14.54 -2.44
CA ASN A 47 -11.82 13.46 -2.31
C ASN A 47 -11.42 12.54 -1.16
N MET A 48 -10.17 12.06 -1.18
CA MET A 48 -9.65 11.16 -0.14
C MET A 48 -9.75 11.80 1.25
N GLN A 49 -9.46 13.07 1.39
CA GLN A 49 -9.64 13.80 2.63
C GLN A 49 -11.10 13.74 3.09
N SER A 50 -12.04 14.07 2.24
CA SER A 50 -13.47 14.09 2.61
C SER A 50 -14.01 12.73 3.07
N TYR A 51 -13.41 11.62 2.61
CA TYR A 51 -13.81 10.26 3.01
C TYR A 51 -13.13 9.81 4.31
N TRP A 52 -11.85 10.17 4.49
CA TRP A 52 -11.07 9.73 5.64
C TRP A 52 -11.22 10.63 6.87
N ASP A 53 -11.48 11.95 6.72
CA ASP A 53 -11.59 12.87 7.85
C ASP A 53 -12.54 12.37 8.95
N PRO A 54 -13.78 11.89 8.67
CA PRO A 54 -14.65 11.39 9.72
C PRO A 54 -14.12 10.12 10.40
N ILE A 55 -13.44 9.23 9.67
CA ILE A 55 -12.83 8.01 10.21
C ILE A 55 -11.66 8.37 11.12
N LEU A 56 -10.82 9.32 10.71
CA LEU A 56 -9.66 9.76 11.49
C LEU A 56 -10.09 10.57 12.73
N ALA A 57 -11.18 11.34 12.66
CA ALA A 57 -11.76 12.00 13.81
C ALA A 57 -12.30 10.99 14.85
N ASP A 58 -12.94 9.91 14.40
CA ASP A 58 -13.37 8.83 15.28
C ASP A 58 -12.16 8.09 15.89
N MET A 59 -11.08 7.90 15.10
CA MET A 59 -9.82 7.34 15.59
C MET A 59 -9.19 8.20 16.68
N GLU A 60 -9.15 9.53 16.50
CA GLU A 60 -8.65 10.47 17.49
C GLU A 60 -9.45 10.36 18.79
N LYS A 61 -10.79 10.35 18.69
CA LYS A 61 -11.70 10.22 19.83
C LYS A 61 -11.51 8.91 20.59
N GLN A 62 -11.38 7.79 19.87
CA GLN A 62 -11.29 6.47 20.50
C GLN A 62 -9.91 6.17 21.07
N THR A 63 -8.84 6.58 20.40
CA THR A 63 -7.46 6.30 20.82
C THR A 63 -6.95 7.31 21.85
N GLY A 64 -7.48 8.53 21.85
CA GLY A 64 -7.02 9.65 22.68
C GLY A 64 -5.72 10.31 22.17
N TYR A 65 -5.26 9.97 20.97
CA TYR A 65 -4.14 10.63 20.29
C TYR A 65 -4.67 11.58 19.21
N LYS A 66 -3.99 12.70 18.98
CA LYS A 66 -4.24 13.51 17.79
C LYS A 66 -3.95 12.69 16.54
N VAL A 67 -4.80 12.77 15.52
CA VAL A 67 -4.62 12.05 14.26
C VAL A 67 -4.49 13.02 13.10
N LYS A 68 -3.36 12.95 12.37
CA LYS A 68 -3.10 13.80 11.22
C LYS A 68 -3.05 12.97 9.95
N PRO A 69 -3.83 13.32 8.89
CA PRO A 69 -3.69 12.67 7.61
C PRO A 69 -2.39 13.10 6.91
N PHE A 70 -1.81 12.18 6.16
CA PHE A 70 -0.71 12.42 5.23
C PHE A 70 -1.15 12.04 3.82
N PHE A 71 -1.22 13.03 2.94
CA PHE A 71 -1.55 12.85 1.53
C PHE A 71 -0.31 12.96 0.67
N SER A 72 -0.28 12.19 -0.39
CA SER A 72 0.81 12.19 -1.37
C SER A 72 0.24 12.04 -2.78
N SER A 73 0.96 12.51 -3.77
CA SER A 73 0.57 12.38 -5.17
C SER A 73 0.85 11.00 -5.77
N ASN A 74 1.61 10.16 -5.07
CA ASN A 74 1.99 8.82 -5.55
C ASN A 74 2.23 7.84 -4.38
N TYR A 75 2.17 6.55 -4.69
CA TYR A 75 2.28 5.48 -3.70
C TYR A 75 3.69 5.33 -3.12
N SER A 76 4.73 5.64 -3.89
CA SER A 76 6.12 5.58 -3.42
C SER A 76 6.40 6.55 -2.29
N SER A 77 5.77 7.72 -2.29
CA SER A 77 5.92 8.70 -1.21
C SER A 77 5.42 8.20 0.14
N LEU A 78 4.39 7.34 0.17
CA LEU A 78 3.91 6.73 1.42
C LEU A 78 4.98 5.79 2.02
N ILE A 79 5.66 5.03 1.15
CA ILE A 79 6.74 4.12 1.55
C ILE A 79 7.91 4.93 2.13
N VAL A 80 8.33 5.99 1.43
CA VAL A 80 9.42 6.88 1.87
C VAL A 80 9.07 7.57 3.17
N ALA A 81 7.86 8.13 3.30
CA ALA A 81 7.41 8.81 4.51
C ALA A 81 7.41 7.88 5.73
N MET A 82 7.00 6.62 5.56
CA MET A 82 7.08 5.62 6.64
C MET A 82 8.54 5.33 7.02
N GLY A 83 9.43 5.13 6.06
CA GLY A 83 10.85 4.87 6.31
C GLY A 83 11.61 6.04 6.93
N ALA A 84 11.12 7.27 6.72
CA ALA A 84 11.66 8.50 7.30
C ALA A 84 10.97 8.91 8.62
N ASP A 85 10.18 8.02 9.23
CA ASP A 85 9.41 8.28 10.47
C ASP A 85 8.43 9.46 10.39
N GLN A 86 8.05 9.87 9.16
CA GLN A 86 7.08 10.95 8.95
C GLN A 86 5.63 10.47 9.11
N THR A 87 5.38 9.17 8.88
CA THR A 87 4.08 8.55 9.10
C THR A 87 4.21 7.34 10.01
N ASP A 88 3.18 7.05 10.79
CA ASP A 88 3.16 5.96 11.78
C ASP A 88 2.49 4.71 11.26
N LEU A 89 1.44 4.91 10.51
CA LEU A 89 0.66 3.86 9.87
C LEU A 89 -0.08 4.44 8.66
N GLY A 90 -0.70 3.56 7.88
CA GLY A 90 -1.51 4.01 6.75
C GLY A 90 -2.19 2.88 5.99
N TRP A 91 -3.04 3.29 5.08
CA TRP A 91 -3.65 2.44 4.08
C TRP A 91 -2.77 2.39 2.83
N PHE A 92 -2.41 1.18 2.43
CA PHE A 92 -1.52 0.91 1.30
C PHE A 92 -2.22 -0.02 0.29
N SER A 93 -1.80 0.01 -0.98
CA SER A 93 -2.05 -1.13 -1.87
C SER A 93 -1.17 -2.31 -1.44
N ASN A 94 -1.53 -3.53 -1.82
CA ASN A 94 -0.70 -4.69 -1.46
C ASN A 94 0.75 -4.55 -1.97
N GLN A 95 0.96 -4.02 -3.19
CA GLN A 95 2.29 -3.77 -3.76
C GLN A 95 3.07 -2.72 -2.95
N SER A 96 2.47 -1.56 -2.65
CA SER A 96 3.14 -0.53 -1.85
C SER A 96 3.32 -0.95 -0.40
N GLY A 97 2.38 -1.72 0.17
CA GLY A 97 2.48 -2.33 1.50
C GLY A 97 3.64 -3.32 1.59
N LEU A 98 3.82 -4.18 0.58
CA LEU A 98 4.95 -5.09 0.50
C LEU A 98 6.29 -4.34 0.49
N GLU A 99 6.40 -3.26 -0.28
CA GLU A 99 7.60 -2.42 -0.28
C GLU A 99 7.81 -1.71 1.07
N ALA A 100 6.74 -1.24 1.73
CA ALA A 100 6.84 -0.64 3.06
C ALA A 100 7.34 -1.65 4.10
N VAL A 101 6.89 -2.90 4.05
CA VAL A 101 7.39 -3.99 4.90
C VAL A 101 8.86 -4.28 4.64
N ARG A 102 9.28 -4.34 3.38
CA ARG A 102 10.67 -4.66 3.01
C ARG A 102 11.67 -3.54 3.32
N ARG A 103 11.29 -2.30 3.07
CA ARG A 103 12.24 -1.18 2.99
C ARG A 103 12.06 -0.10 4.05
N SER A 104 10.88 -0.04 4.68
CA SER A 104 10.50 1.05 5.58
C SER A 104 10.13 0.57 6.98
N GLY A 105 10.46 -0.69 7.31
CA GLY A 105 10.15 -1.25 8.62
C GLY A 105 8.66 -1.36 8.90
N GLY A 106 7.83 -1.46 7.87
CA GLY A 106 6.40 -1.66 7.99
C GLY A 106 6.04 -3.06 8.48
N GLU A 107 4.83 -3.20 9.03
CA GLU A 107 4.23 -4.45 9.47
C GLU A 107 2.73 -4.38 9.25
N VAL A 108 2.16 -5.35 8.54
CA VAL A 108 0.72 -5.46 8.34
C VAL A 108 0.06 -5.90 9.65
N PHE A 109 -1.04 -5.28 10.04
CA PHE A 109 -1.80 -5.69 11.23
C PHE A 109 -3.29 -5.85 10.97
N ALA A 110 -3.79 -5.25 9.89
CA ALA A 110 -5.17 -5.36 9.45
C ALA A 110 -5.23 -5.26 7.92
N ARG A 111 -6.37 -5.65 7.36
CA ARG A 111 -6.73 -5.44 5.95
C ARG A 111 -8.16 -4.99 5.84
N THR A 112 -8.51 -4.31 4.76
CA THR A 112 -9.89 -4.02 4.42
C THR A 112 -10.65 -5.28 4.02
N PHE A 113 -11.97 -5.22 3.94
CA PHE A 113 -12.81 -6.22 3.29
C PHE A 113 -13.96 -5.55 2.53
N ASP A 114 -14.45 -6.24 1.51
CA ASP A 114 -15.53 -5.76 0.67
C ASP A 114 -16.88 -5.79 1.40
N PRO A 115 -17.73 -4.74 1.27
CA PRO A 115 -19.04 -4.71 1.93
C PRO A 115 -19.99 -5.84 1.49
N SER A 116 -19.80 -6.43 0.30
CA SER A 116 -20.58 -7.59 -0.15
C SER A 116 -20.18 -8.91 0.52
N GLY A 117 -19.11 -8.92 1.32
CA GLY A 117 -18.55 -10.12 1.91
C GLY A 117 -17.58 -10.88 1.01
N THR A 118 -17.39 -10.46 -0.24
CA THR A 118 -16.34 -10.99 -1.12
C THR A 118 -14.97 -10.66 -0.53
N ASP A 119 -14.08 -11.62 -0.48
CA ASP A 119 -12.76 -11.43 0.13
C ASP A 119 -11.71 -11.14 -0.94
N GLY A 120 -11.81 -9.95 -1.55
CA GLY A 120 -10.89 -9.47 -2.56
C GLY A 120 -11.54 -8.67 -3.67
N TYR A 121 -10.70 -8.15 -4.56
CA TYR A 121 -11.10 -7.35 -5.71
C TYR A 121 -10.33 -7.78 -6.96
N LYS A 122 -10.63 -7.19 -8.13
CA LYS A 122 -9.93 -7.50 -9.37
C LYS A 122 -9.33 -6.25 -10.01
N SER A 123 -8.18 -6.42 -10.65
CA SER A 123 -7.68 -5.50 -11.66
C SER A 123 -8.52 -5.63 -12.93
N VAL A 124 -8.76 -4.53 -13.62
CA VAL A 124 -9.47 -4.51 -14.88
C VAL A 124 -8.75 -3.63 -15.90
N ILE A 125 -8.99 -3.91 -17.19
CA ILE A 125 -8.69 -2.98 -18.29
C ILE A 125 -10.02 -2.46 -18.83
N ILE A 126 -10.15 -1.13 -18.86
CA ILE A 126 -11.34 -0.42 -19.32
C ILE A 126 -11.07 0.32 -20.62
N VAL A 127 -12.11 0.44 -21.44
CA VAL A 127 -12.11 1.18 -22.72
C VAL A 127 -13.41 2.00 -22.81
N PRO A 128 -13.52 2.99 -23.73
CA PRO A 128 -14.78 3.66 -24.01
C PRO A 128 -15.89 2.65 -24.37
N ALA A 129 -17.13 2.92 -23.94
CA ALA A 129 -18.25 1.99 -24.12
C ALA A 129 -18.53 1.65 -25.58
N ASP A 130 -18.36 2.61 -26.48
CA ASP A 130 -18.53 2.49 -27.93
C ASP A 130 -17.31 1.91 -28.66
N SER A 131 -16.17 1.76 -27.98
CA SER A 131 -14.94 1.19 -28.56
C SER A 131 -15.15 -0.27 -28.98
N LYS A 132 -14.61 -0.67 -30.13
CA LYS A 132 -14.54 -2.07 -30.58
C LYS A 132 -13.28 -2.79 -30.13
N LEU A 133 -12.45 -2.14 -29.31
CA LEU A 133 -11.21 -2.70 -28.82
C LEU A 133 -11.48 -3.89 -27.90
N THR A 134 -10.76 -4.98 -28.16
CA THR A 134 -10.70 -6.19 -27.32
C THR A 134 -9.32 -6.33 -26.70
N LEU A 135 -9.14 -7.25 -25.75
CA LEU A 135 -7.84 -7.55 -25.18
C LEU A 135 -6.84 -8.00 -26.27
N GLU A 136 -7.27 -8.83 -27.20
CA GLU A 136 -6.44 -9.26 -28.33
C GLU A 136 -6.02 -8.06 -29.20
N GLY A 137 -6.95 -7.16 -29.49
CA GLY A 137 -6.68 -5.92 -30.21
C GLY A 137 -5.66 -5.02 -29.49
N LEU A 138 -5.78 -4.92 -28.17
CA LEU A 138 -4.85 -4.18 -27.31
C LEU A 138 -3.42 -4.75 -27.42
N LEU A 139 -3.28 -6.08 -27.46
CA LEU A 139 -2.00 -6.79 -27.50
C LEU A 139 -1.36 -6.87 -28.91
N LYS A 140 -1.95 -6.28 -29.93
CA LYS A 140 -1.30 -6.12 -31.26
C LYS A 140 -0.02 -5.29 -31.17
N CYS A 141 0.03 -4.36 -30.22
CA CYS A 141 1.23 -3.57 -29.95
C CYS A 141 1.75 -2.80 -31.19
N ASP A 142 0.83 -2.19 -31.93
CA ASP A 142 1.12 -1.45 -33.17
C ASP A 142 1.43 0.03 -32.98
N LYS A 143 1.51 0.49 -31.72
CA LYS A 143 1.79 1.87 -31.31
C LYS A 143 0.75 2.90 -31.80
N THR A 144 -0.49 2.48 -32.00
CA THR A 144 -1.56 3.40 -32.41
C THR A 144 -2.37 3.92 -31.21
N LEU A 145 -2.43 3.17 -30.09
CA LEU A 145 -3.27 3.44 -28.95
C LEU A 145 -2.57 4.25 -27.86
N ASN A 146 -3.32 5.11 -27.17
CA ASN A 146 -2.91 5.79 -25.94
C ASN A 146 -3.40 4.99 -24.73
N PHE A 147 -2.50 4.60 -23.82
CA PHE A 147 -2.77 3.72 -22.72
C PHE A 147 -2.55 4.40 -21.36
N GLY A 148 -3.52 4.24 -20.45
CA GLY A 148 -3.41 4.65 -19.06
C GLY A 148 -2.98 3.48 -18.18
N ILE A 149 -1.88 3.62 -17.45
CA ILE A 149 -1.45 2.65 -16.44
C ILE A 149 -1.60 3.28 -15.06
N GLY A 150 -1.77 2.46 -14.01
CA GLY A 150 -1.81 2.94 -12.64
C GLY A 150 -0.44 3.43 -12.12
N ASP A 151 -0.42 3.84 -10.85
CA ASP A 151 0.84 4.13 -10.15
C ASP A 151 1.76 2.90 -10.19
N LYS A 152 3.08 3.12 -10.29
CA LYS A 152 4.09 2.04 -10.36
C LYS A 152 4.05 1.07 -9.18
N LYS A 153 3.53 1.51 -8.04
CA LYS A 153 3.36 0.70 -6.82
C LYS A 153 1.90 0.32 -6.56
N SER A 154 1.06 0.42 -7.58
CA SER A 154 -0.32 -0.06 -7.54
C SER A 154 -0.39 -1.55 -7.89
N THR A 155 -1.05 -2.32 -7.02
CA THR A 155 -1.32 -3.74 -7.27
C THR A 155 -2.19 -3.95 -8.49
N SER A 156 -3.38 -3.34 -8.53
CA SER A 156 -4.33 -3.50 -9.63
C SER A 156 -4.03 -2.61 -10.83
N GLY A 157 -3.42 -1.43 -10.60
CA GLY A 157 -3.14 -0.50 -11.68
C GLY A 157 -1.91 -0.85 -12.50
N THR A 158 -0.96 -1.62 -11.95
CA THR A 158 0.31 -1.92 -12.61
C THR A 158 0.73 -3.37 -12.46
N LEU A 159 0.92 -3.89 -11.24
CA LEU A 159 1.47 -5.22 -11.05
C LEU A 159 0.60 -6.30 -11.68
N ALA A 160 -0.71 -6.31 -11.43
CA ALA A 160 -1.61 -7.33 -11.96
C ALA A 160 -1.71 -7.31 -13.50
N PRO A 161 -1.89 -6.16 -14.18
CA PRO A 161 -1.82 -6.10 -15.63
C PRO A 161 -0.47 -6.59 -16.19
N MET A 162 0.64 -6.23 -15.55
CA MET A 162 1.96 -6.73 -15.95
C MET A 162 2.04 -8.24 -15.82
N THR A 163 1.68 -8.79 -14.67
CA THR A 163 1.79 -10.22 -14.36
C THR A 163 0.87 -11.09 -15.22
N TYR A 164 -0.37 -10.64 -15.46
CA TYR A 164 -1.40 -11.49 -16.07
C TYR A 164 -1.71 -11.16 -17.55
N VAL A 165 -1.26 -10.01 -18.06
CA VAL A 165 -1.54 -9.61 -19.45
C VAL A 165 -0.26 -9.43 -20.24
N PHE A 166 0.57 -8.47 -19.86
CA PHE A 166 1.69 -8.04 -20.73
C PHE A 166 2.85 -9.04 -20.74
N ILE A 167 3.31 -9.50 -19.59
CA ILE A 167 4.44 -10.44 -19.49
C ILE A 167 4.14 -11.79 -20.13
N PRO A 168 2.96 -12.43 -19.87
CA PRO A 168 2.62 -13.69 -20.56
C PRO A 168 2.54 -13.55 -22.08
N ALA A 169 2.19 -12.37 -22.58
CA ALA A 169 2.20 -12.07 -24.02
C ALA A 169 3.59 -11.70 -24.56
N GLY A 170 4.64 -11.65 -23.75
CA GLY A 170 5.98 -11.16 -24.14
C GLY A 170 5.97 -9.68 -24.52
N LYS A 171 5.13 -8.87 -23.89
CA LYS A 171 4.89 -7.47 -24.22
C LYS A 171 5.26 -6.53 -23.06
N LYS A 172 5.60 -5.29 -23.41
CA LYS A 172 5.80 -4.17 -22.47
C LYS A 172 4.95 -2.99 -22.91
N PRO A 173 4.19 -2.35 -22.02
CA PRO A 173 3.33 -1.22 -22.39
C PRO A 173 4.08 -0.14 -23.19
N GLU A 174 5.29 0.20 -22.81
CA GLU A 174 6.12 1.23 -23.45
C GLU A 174 6.47 0.87 -24.91
N ASN A 175 6.49 -0.42 -25.23
CA ASN A 175 6.75 -0.91 -26.58
C ASN A 175 5.47 -1.12 -27.40
N CYS A 176 4.32 -1.24 -26.73
CA CYS A 176 3.01 -1.53 -27.33
C CYS A 176 2.24 -0.29 -27.75
N PHE A 177 2.32 0.78 -26.95
CA PHE A 177 1.43 1.91 -27.10
C PHE A 177 2.13 3.15 -27.65
N LYS A 178 1.34 4.05 -28.28
CA LYS A 178 1.79 5.37 -28.72
C LYS A 178 2.22 6.21 -27.53
N THR A 179 1.42 6.21 -26.47
CA THR A 179 1.72 6.84 -25.19
C THR A 179 1.34 5.91 -24.05
N VAL A 180 2.11 5.97 -22.95
CA VAL A 180 1.77 5.33 -21.67
C VAL A 180 1.78 6.40 -20.60
N LEU A 181 0.62 6.65 -19.99
CA LEU A 181 0.45 7.67 -18.95
C LEU A 181 0.13 6.99 -17.62
N SER A 182 0.92 7.27 -16.59
CA SER A 182 0.65 6.79 -15.23
C SER A 182 -0.24 7.79 -14.49
N ALA A 183 -1.39 7.32 -13.98
CA ALA A 183 -2.37 8.15 -13.29
C ALA A 183 -3.14 7.36 -12.21
N SER A 184 -3.91 8.06 -11.37
CA SER A 184 -4.83 7.43 -10.40
C SER A 184 -5.97 6.69 -11.11
N HIS A 185 -6.65 5.80 -10.39
CA HIS A 185 -7.80 5.07 -10.93
C HIS A 185 -8.92 6.00 -11.40
N ASP A 186 -9.20 7.06 -10.62
CA ASP A 186 -10.22 8.06 -11.01
C ASP A 186 -9.81 8.86 -12.25
N ALA A 187 -8.55 9.28 -12.35
CA ALA A 187 -8.04 9.98 -13.52
C ALA A 187 -8.09 9.10 -14.79
N ASN A 188 -7.74 7.81 -14.69
CA ASN A 188 -7.84 6.85 -15.78
C ASN A 188 -9.32 6.64 -16.19
N LEU A 189 -10.24 6.49 -15.23
CA LEU A 189 -11.67 6.39 -15.51
C LEU A 189 -12.19 7.63 -16.24
N PHE A 190 -11.81 8.83 -15.75
CA PHE A 190 -12.17 10.09 -16.39
C PHE A 190 -11.64 10.19 -17.83
N ALA A 191 -10.38 9.81 -18.04
CA ALA A 191 -9.76 9.89 -19.36
C ALA A 191 -10.41 8.94 -20.37
N ILE A 192 -10.77 7.73 -19.96
CA ILE A 192 -11.53 6.77 -20.82
C ILE A 192 -12.93 7.29 -21.13
N ALA A 193 -13.67 7.74 -20.10
CA ALA A 193 -15.04 8.23 -20.28
C ALA A 193 -15.13 9.48 -21.18
N ASN A 194 -14.03 10.18 -21.39
CA ASN A 194 -13.93 11.37 -22.24
C ASN A 194 -13.06 11.15 -23.50
N HIS A 195 -12.79 9.90 -23.89
CA HIS A 195 -12.00 9.54 -25.10
C HIS A 195 -10.62 10.23 -25.17
N LYS A 196 -9.98 10.42 -24.00
CA LYS A 196 -8.58 10.94 -23.93
C LYS A 196 -7.56 9.81 -23.96
N LEU A 197 -7.97 8.61 -23.58
CA LEU A 197 -7.23 7.37 -23.67
C LEU A 197 -8.09 6.32 -24.38
N ASP A 198 -7.43 5.40 -25.08
CA ASP A 198 -8.07 4.31 -25.79
C ASP A 198 -8.33 3.10 -24.88
N ALA A 199 -7.45 2.86 -23.92
CA ALA A 199 -7.59 1.86 -22.88
C ALA A 199 -6.84 2.30 -21.60
N ALA A 200 -7.27 1.82 -20.44
CA ALA A 200 -6.59 2.07 -19.19
C ALA A 200 -6.81 0.97 -18.17
N THR A 201 -5.87 0.83 -17.24
CA THR A 201 -6.03 -0.03 -16.06
C THR A 201 -6.89 0.64 -14.98
N ASN A 202 -7.66 -0.17 -14.28
CA ASN A 202 -8.50 0.23 -13.16
C ASN A 202 -8.73 -0.98 -12.22
N ASN A 203 -9.72 -0.92 -11.33
CA ASN A 203 -10.13 -2.05 -10.49
C ASN A 203 -11.62 -2.05 -10.18
N THR A 204 -12.12 -3.22 -9.78
CA THR A 204 -13.55 -3.42 -9.51
C THR A 204 -14.04 -2.60 -8.32
N THR A 205 -13.21 -2.32 -7.32
CA THR A 205 -13.54 -1.48 -6.17
C THR A 205 -13.83 -0.04 -6.60
N ALA A 206 -12.94 0.55 -7.42
CA ALA A 206 -13.13 1.89 -7.96
C ALA A 206 -14.37 1.98 -8.87
N LEU A 207 -14.60 0.98 -9.73
CA LEU A 207 -15.79 0.95 -10.58
C LEU A 207 -17.08 0.84 -9.76
N ARG A 208 -17.12 -0.05 -8.77
CA ARG A 208 -18.26 -0.19 -7.85
C ARG A 208 -18.55 1.10 -7.10
N LEU A 209 -17.51 1.76 -6.60
CA LEU A 209 -17.63 3.02 -5.89
C LEU A 209 -18.24 4.12 -6.76
N ASN A 210 -17.77 4.26 -8.00
CA ASN A 210 -18.35 5.22 -8.95
C ASN A 210 -19.79 4.85 -9.34
N THR A 211 -20.12 3.55 -9.46
CA THR A 211 -21.51 3.09 -9.67
C THR A 211 -22.40 3.47 -8.48
N ALA A 212 -21.95 3.23 -7.25
CA ALA A 212 -22.71 3.59 -6.05
C ALA A 212 -22.96 5.10 -5.88
N ARG A 213 -22.08 5.91 -6.45
CA ARG A 213 -22.21 7.38 -6.51
C ARG A 213 -23.09 7.86 -7.67
N ASN A 214 -23.66 6.95 -8.48
CA ASN A 214 -24.36 7.26 -9.72
C ASN A 214 -23.52 8.11 -10.69
N ASP A 215 -22.22 7.87 -10.76
CA ASP A 215 -21.32 8.62 -11.62
C ASP A 215 -21.61 8.31 -13.10
N SER A 216 -21.94 9.35 -13.85
CA SER A 216 -22.28 9.25 -15.28
C SER A 216 -21.15 8.68 -16.15
N LYS A 217 -19.91 8.68 -15.65
CA LYS A 217 -18.76 8.04 -16.32
C LYS A 217 -18.95 6.53 -16.48
N MET A 218 -19.69 5.88 -15.58
CA MET A 218 -19.88 4.43 -15.60
C MET A 218 -20.62 3.95 -16.86
N GLY A 219 -21.57 4.72 -17.39
CA GLY A 219 -22.25 4.41 -18.66
C GLY A 219 -21.39 4.65 -19.91
N LYS A 220 -20.22 5.25 -19.77
CA LYS A 220 -19.32 5.62 -20.88
C LYS A 220 -18.11 4.70 -21.02
N ILE A 221 -18.03 3.66 -20.20
CA ILE A 221 -16.89 2.72 -20.21
C ILE A 221 -17.39 1.28 -20.26
N LYS A 222 -16.52 0.37 -20.67
CA LYS A 222 -16.70 -1.06 -20.49
C LYS A 222 -15.39 -1.75 -20.15
N VAL A 223 -15.48 -2.88 -19.50
CA VAL A 223 -14.35 -3.74 -19.13
C VAL A 223 -14.08 -4.71 -20.28
N ILE A 224 -12.81 -4.86 -20.66
CA ILE A 224 -12.36 -5.83 -21.69
C ILE A 224 -11.47 -6.93 -21.10
N TRP A 225 -11.06 -6.82 -19.84
CA TRP A 225 -10.27 -7.82 -19.13
C TRP A 225 -10.43 -7.66 -17.62
N GLU A 226 -10.41 -8.79 -16.91
CA GLU A 226 -10.36 -8.88 -15.45
C GLU A 226 -9.27 -9.86 -15.00
N SER A 227 -8.58 -9.55 -13.92
CA SER A 227 -7.59 -10.43 -13.29
C SER A 227 -8.24 -11.54 -12.46
N PRO A 228 -7.48 -12.55 -12.04
CA PRO A 228 -7.79 -13.32 -10.84
C PRO A 228 -8.01 -12.40 -9.64
N THR A 229 -8.67 -12.91 -8.60
CA THR A 229 -8.94 -12.15 -7.37
C THR A 229 -7.62 -11.73 -6.69
N LEU A 230 -7.52 -10.45 -6.36
CA LEU A 230 -6.44 -9.84 -5.61
C LEU A 230 -6.87 -9.72 -4.14
N PRO A 231 -5.96 -9.88 -3.17
CA PRO A 231 -6.29 -9.65 -1.77
C PRO A 231 -6.67 -8.19 -1.53
N GLU A 232 -7.56 -7.95 -0.58
CA GLU A 232 -7.93 -6.60 -0.13
C GLU A 232 -6.74 -5.83 0.43
N ASP A 233 -6.81 -4.51 0.45
CA ASP A 233 -5.68 -3.64 0.79
C ASP A 233 -5.29 -3.69 2.28
N PRO A 234 -3.99 -3.71 2.60
CA PRO A 234 -3.49 -3.77 3.97
C PRO A 234 -3.50 -2.40 4.66
N ILE A 235 -3.64 -2.44 5.98
CA ILE A 235 -3.26 -1.36 6.89
C ILE A 235 -1.91 -1.74 7.50
N VAL A 236 -0.93 -0.87 7.32
CA VAL A 236 0.46 -1.10 7.71
C VAL A 236 0.87 -0.07 8.75
N TRP A 237 1.51 -0.49 9.84
CA TRP A 237 2.15 0.40 10.80
C TRP A 237 3.67 0.22 10.82
N ARG A 238 4.40 1.16 11.39
CA ARG A 238 5.85 0.98 11.64
C ARG A 238 6.06 -0.04 12.75
N LYS A 239 7.01 -0.95 12.60
CA LYS A 239 7.42 -1.92 13.64
C LYS A 239 7.81 -1.22 14.94
N THR A 240 8.43 -0.03 14.84
CA THR A 240 8.92 0.79 15.95
C THR A 240 7.84 1.63 16.64
N LEU A 241 6.59 1.59 16.16
CA LEU A 241 5.49 2.30 16.81
C LEU A 241 5.27 1.75 18.22
N ASP A 242 5.03 2.65 19.18
CA ASP A 242 4.82 2.32 20.58
C ASP A 242 3.76 1.23 20.75
N PRO A 243 4.01 0.18 21.56
CA PRO A 243 3.08 -0.94 21.73
C PRO A 243 1.70 -0.52 22.28
N VAL A 244 1.62 0.52 23.11
CA VAL A 244 0.35 1.04 23.63
C VAL A 244 -0.45 1.70 22.50
N ILE A 245 0.22 2.45 21.64
CA ILE A 245 -0.40 3.05 20.44
C ILE A 245 -0.86 1.95 19.50
N LYS A 246 -0.02 0.94 19.23
CA LYS A 246 -0.37 -0.21 18.38
C LYS A 246 -1.64 -0.90 18.84
N GLU A 247 -1.77 -1.16 20.16
CA GLU A 247 -2.94 -1.85 20.69
C GLU A 247 -4.23 -1.02 20.53
N LYS A 248 -4.18 0.27 20.86
CA LYS A 248 -5.33 1.17 20.69
C LYS A 248 -5.75 1.31 19.22
N VAL A 249 -4.77 1.42 18.31
CA VAL A 249 -5.00 1.50 16.87
C VAL A 249 -5.57 0.19 16.34
N ARG A 250 -5.04 -0.95 16.77
CA ARG A 250 -5.57 -2.28 16.43
C ARG A 250 -7.01 -2.41 16.84
N GLN A 251 -7.31 -2.08 18.09
CA GLN A 251 -8.68 -2.12 18.63
C GLN A 251 -9.62 -1.21 17.82
N PHE A 252 -9.18 0.02 17.51
CA PHE A 252 -9.97 0.93 16.68
C PHE A 252 -10.34 0.29 15.34
N PHE A 253 -9.36 -0.15 14.55
CA PHE A 253 -9.64 -0.70 13.22
C PHE A 253 -10.50 -1.96 13.28
N LEU A 254 -10.22 -2.89 14.19
CA LEU A 254 -10.92 -4.17 14.23
C LEU A 254 -12.34 -4.08 14.79
N THR A 255 -12.71 -2.98 15.46
CA THR A 255 -14.08 -2.76 15.98
C THR A 255 -14.85 -1.70 15.18
N TYR A 256 -14.21 -0.95 14.29
CA TYR A 256 -14.83 0.15 13.57
C TYR A 256 -15.96 -0.32 12.65
N GLY A 257 -17.15 0.21 12.86
CA GLY A 257 -18.36 -0.17 12.11
C GLY A 257 -18.96 -1.50 12.53
N GLN A 258 -18.44 -2.18 13.59
CA GLN A 258 -18.95 -3.46 14.06
C GLN A 258 -20.14 -3.31 15.03
N GLY A 259 -21.06 -4.27 14.99
CA GLY A 259 -22.25 -4.31 15.85
C GLY A 259 -23.43 -3.49 15.33
N ASP A 260 -24.51 -3.43 16.13
CA ASP A 260 -25.82 -2.89 15.73
C ASP A 260 -26.17 -1.55 16.41
N THR A 261 -25.15 -0.82 16.87
CA THR A 261 -25.35 0.50 17.47
C THR A 261 -25.56 1.59 16.42
N PRO A 262 -26.24 2.71 16.75
CA PRO A 262 -26.33 3.87 15.85
C PRO A 262 -24.97 4.41 15.42
N GLU A 263 -23.98 4.37 16.33
CA GLU A 263 -22.61 4.79 16.01
C GLU A 263 -21.96 3.85 15.01
N ALA A 264 -22.08 2.53 15.17
CA ALA A 264 -21.59 1.56 14.20
C ALA A 264 -22.25 1.73 12.82
N ALA A 265 -23.54 2.02 12.78
CA ALA A 265 -24.26 2.31 11.53
C ALA A 265 -23.69 3.57 10.83
N LYS A 266 -23.40 4.62 11.58
CA LYS A 266 -22.77 5.84 11.08
C LYS A 266 -21.36 5.56 10.54
N GLN A 267 -20.55 4.78 11.27
CA GLN A 267 -19.22 4.36 10.86
C GLN A 267 -19.24 3.55 9.56
N ARG A 268 -20.19 2.61 9.40
CA ARG A 268 -20.41 1.89 8.14
C ARG A 268 -20.75 2.85 6.98
N GLY A 269 -21.49 3.92 7.27
CA GLY A 269 -21.76 4.97 6.27
C GLY A 269 -20.50 5.70 5.81
N TYR A 270 -19.52 5.88 6.68
CA TYR A 270 -18.21 6.45 6.29
C TYR A 270 -17.40 5.46 5.48
N LEU A 271 -17.32 4.19 5.90
CA LEU A 271 -16.62 3.13 5.20
C LEU A 271 -17.20 2.90 3.79
N ALA A 272 -18.51 3.00 3.62
CA ALA A 272 -19.18 2.84 2.33
C ALA A 272 -18.71 3.86 1.28
N LYS A 273 -18.31 5.08 1.72
CA LYS A 273 -17.72 6.10 0.81
C LYS A 273 -16.36 5.68 0.25
N LEU A 274 -15.70 4.71 0.86
CA LEU A 274 -14.45 4.08 0.42
C LEU A 274 -14.68 2.70 -0.19
N SER A 275 -15.92 2.25 -0.31
CA SER A 275 -16.30 0.88 -0.71
C SER A 275 -15.67 -0.19 0.20
N MET A 276 -15.54 0.12 1.49
CA MET A 276 -15.00 -0.77 2.52
C MET A 276 -16.16 -1.28 3.40
N GLY A 277 -16.15 -2.57 3.73
CA GLY A 277 -17.07 -3.18 4.70
C GLY A 277 -16.55 -3.06 6.14
N GLY A 278 -15.27 -2.73 6.31
CA GLY A 278 -14.55 -2.63 7.57
C GLY A 278 -13.15 -3.22 7.47
N PHE A 279 -12.63 -3.72 8.59
CA PHE A 279 -11.28 -4.22 8.69
C PHE A 279 -11.26 -5.60 9.36
N LYS A 280 -10.37 -6.48 8.90
CA LYS A 280 -10.10 -7.81 9.48
C LYS A 280 -8.66 -7.89 9.94
N PRO A 281 -8.32 -8.73 10.94
CA PRO A 281 -6.94 -8.98 11.31
C PRO A 281 -6.16 -9.52 10.10
N ALA A 282 -4.91 -9.09 9.98
CA ALA A 282 -3.97 -9.61 9.00
C ALA A 282 -2.54 -9.48 9.55
N ASP A 283 -1.60 -10.15 8.89
CA ASP A 283 -0.17 -10.02 9.11
C ASP A 283 0.57 -9.97 7.75
N ASN A 284 1.88 -10.01 7.78
CA ASN A 284 2.68 -9.92 6.55
C ASN A 284 2.44 -11.08 5.57
N SER A 285 1.87 -12.22 6.01
CA SER A 285 1.53 -13.32 5.12
C SER A 285 0.43 -12.96 4.11
N HIS A 286 -0.40 -11.95 4.45
CA HIS A 286 -1.38 -11.36 3.54
C HIS A 286 -0.76 -10.90 2.21
N LEU A 287 0.51 -10.53 2.21
CA LEU A 287 1.23 -10.02 1.03
C LEU A 287 1.86 -11.12 0.17
N LEU A 288 1.71 -12.40 0.52
CA LEU A 288 2.34 -13.51 -0.21
C LEU A 288 1.83 -13.64 -1.65
N VAL A 289 0.53 -13.37 -1.90
CA VAL A 289 -0.03 -13.34 -3.26
C VAL A 289 0.71 -12.31 -4.14
N VAL A 290 0.97 -11.13 -3.59
CA VAL A 290 1.67 -10.06 -4.33
C VAL A 290 3.15 -10.38 -4.50
N ARG A 291 3.78 -11.02 -3.52
CA ARG A 291 5.15 -11.55 -3.67
C ARG A 291 5.24 -12.58 -4.78
N GLU A 292 4.22 -13.44 -4.91
CA GLU A 292 4.15 -14.40 -6.01
C GLU A 292 3.98 -13.70 -7.37
N MET A 293 3.13 -12.67 -7.44
CA MET A 293 2.97 -11.88 -8.66
C MET A 293 4.27 -11.19 -9.08
N GLU A 294 5.02 -10.60 -8.14
CA GLU A 294 6.36 -10.04 -8.43
C GLU A 294 7.35 -11.12 -8.91
N ALA A 295 7.33 -12.29 -8.27
CA ALA A 295 8.19 -13.40 -8.67
C ALA A 295 7.85 -13.91 -10.07
N LEU A 296 6.57 -13.95 -10.45
CA LEU A 296 6.10 -14.26 -11.82
C LEU A 296 6.58 -13.20 -12.82
N GLU A 297 6.49 -11.92 -12.46
CA GLU A 297 7.01 -10.82 -13.26
C GLU A 297 8.52 -10.98 -13.49
N HIS A 298 9.28 -11.19 -12.43
CA HIS A 298 10.73 -11.40 -12.51
C HIS A 298 11.10 -12.61 -13.37
N LEU A 299 10.37 -13.72 -13.24
CA LEU A 299 10.58 -14.90 -14.07
C LEU A 299 10.30 -14.61 -15.56
N GLY A 300 9.22 -13.88 -15.85
CA GLY A 300 8.91 -13.45 -17.22
C GLY A 300 10.02 -12.61 -17.82
N LEU A 301 10.50 -11.62 -17.08
CA LEU A 301 11.62 -10.77 -17.50
C LEU A 301 12.94 -11.56 -17.65
N ALA A 302 13.21 -12.52 -16.76
CA ALA A 302 14.39 -13.40 -16.89
C ALA A 302 14.33 -14.24 -18.17
N LYS A 303 13.15 -14.77 -18.53
CA LYS A 303 12.95 -15.54 -19.79
C LYS A 303 13.22 -14.71 -21.02
N GLU A 304 12.91 -13.41 -21.03
CA GLU A 304 13.24 -12.51 -22.15
C GLU A 304 14.74 -12.38 -22.37
N THR A 305 15.57 -12.55 -21.34
CA THR A 305 17.03 -12.47 -21.48
C THR A 305 17.65 -13.70 -22.14
N GLY A 306 16.96 -14.85 -22.15
CA GLY A 306 17.50 -16.13 -22.57
C GLY A 306 18.61 -16.71 -21.67
N ASP A 307 18.92 -16.06 -20.53
CA ASP A 307 19.96 -16.46 -19.58
C ASP A 307 19.42 -17.59 -18.66
N ALA A 308 19.90 -18.80 -18.88
CA ALA A 308 19.44 -19.99 -18.14
C ALA A 308 19.66 -19.88 -16.62
N ALA A 309 20.75 -19.23 -16.19
CA ALA A 309 21.03 -19.06 -14.76
C ALA A 309 20.04 -18.10 -14.10
N LYS A 310 19.73 -16.96 -14.75
CA LYS A 310 18.72 -16.02 -14.28
C LYS A 310 17.32 -16.61 -14.26
N ILE A 311 16.99 -17.41 -15.28
CA ILE A 311 15.69 -18.10 -15.34
C ILE A 311 15.57 -19.11 -14.18
N ALA A 312 16.60 -19.92 -13.93
CA ALA A 312 16.61 -20.89 -12.84
C ALA A 312 16.50 -20.22 -11.47
N GLU A 313 17.22 -19.13 -11.25
CA GLU A 313 17.13 -18.37 -9.97
C GLU A 313 15.75 -17.74 -9.77
N ALA A 314 15.18 -17.11 -10.80
CA ALA A 314 13.84 -16.54 -10.73
C ALA A 314 12.76 -17.62 -10.51
N GLN A 315 12.91 -18.81 -11.14
CA GLN A 315 12.02 -19.94 -10.90
C GLN A 315 12.10 -20.44 -9.46
N LYS A 316 13.30 -20.58 -8.91
CA LYS A 316 13.50 -20.96 -7.50
C LYS A 316 12.85 -19.98 -6.52
N VAL A 317 12.97 -18.68 -6.78
CA VAL A 317 12.28 -17.64 -5.97
C VAL A 317 10.78 -17.82 -6.04
N LEU A 318 10.21 -18.02 -7.23
CA LEU A 318 8.78 -18.23 -7.42
C LEU A 318 8.29 -19.48 -6.67
N ASP A 319 9.00 -20.60 -6.79
CA ASP A 319 8.64 -21.86 -6.14
C ASP A 319 8.70 -21.71 -4.60
N GLY A 320 9.70 -21.00 -4.08
CA GLY A 320 9.81 -20.69 -2.66
C GLY A 320 8.64 -19.86 -2.14
N VAL A 321 8.25 -18.81 -2.85
CA VAL A 321 7.10 -17.96 -2.47
C VAL A 321 5.78 -18.74 -2.55
N LYS A 322 5.58 -19.57 -3.56
CA LYS A 322 4.40 -20.45 -3.66
C LYS A 322 4.30 -21.40 -2.50
N ALA A 323 5.40 -22.05 -2.12
CA ALA A 323 5.43 -22.95 -0.97
C ALA A 323 5.12 -22.21 0.34
N GLU A 324 5.69 -21.00 0.55
CA GLU A 324 5.40 -20.17 1.72
C GLU A 324 3.91 -19.79 1.76
N ARG A 325 3.30 -19.42 0.62
CA ARG A 325 1.89 -19.07 0.53
C ARG A 325 0.98 -20.27 0.86
N LEU A 326 1.22 -21.42 0.29
CA LEU A 326 0.44 -22.64 0.58
C LEU A 326 0.47 -23.00 2.07
N VAL A 327 1.63 -22.87 2.73
CA VAL A 327 1.75 -23.08 4.18
C VAL A 327 0.92 -22.06 4.97
N ALA A 328 0.97 -20.79 4.58
CA ALA A 328 0.22 -19.72 5.24
C ALA A 328 -1.30 -19.90 5.06
N GLU A 329 -1.76 -20.24 3.87
CA GLU A 329 -3.16 -20.50 3.55
C GLU A 329 -3.68 -21.76 4.27
N GLY A 330 -2.91 -22.81 4.32
CA GLY A 330 -3.25 -24.04 5.08
C GLY A 330 -3.37 -23.79 6.58
N LYS A 331 -2.59 -22.88 7.15
CA LYS A 331 -2.71 -22.46 8.55
C LYS A 331 -3.93 -21.56 8.79
N ALA A 332 -4.35 -20.82 7.79
CA ALA A 332 -5.49 -19.87 7.88
C ALA A 332 -6.84 -20.53 7.55
N GLY A 333 -6.86 -21.79 7.10
CA GLY A 333 -8.08 -22.46 6.64
C GLY A 333 -8.67 -21.83 5.37
N LEU A 334 -7.87 -21.11 4.57
CA LEU A 334 -8.30 -20.53 3.31
C LEU A 334 -8.40 -21.63 2.24
N PRO A 335 -9.43 -21.62 1.37
CA PRO A 335 -9.52 -22.59 0.29
C PRO A 335 -8.33 -22.42 -0.67
N ALA A 336 -7.77 -23.55 -1.12
CA ALA A 336 -6.74 -23.57 -2.15
C ALA A 336 -7.26 -22.83 -3.40
N PRO A 337 -6.40 -22.10 -4.13
CA PRO A 337 -6.82 -21.45 -5.35
C PRO A 337 -7.37 -22.48 -6.33
N ALA A 338 -8.53 -22.22 -6.89
CA ALA A 338 -9.07 -23.03 -7.99
C ALA A 338 -8.09 -22.96 -9.17
N ASN A 339 -7.66 -24.11 -9.66
CA ASN A 339 -6.79 -24.29 -10.82
C ASN A 339 -7.38 -23.63 -12.08
#